data_6f9e2b17f0d22fd31dffb1892f84c473
#
_entry.id   6f9e2b17f0d22fd31dffb1892f84c473
#
_cell.length_a   1.000
_cell.length_b   1.000
_cell.length_c   1.000
_cell.angle_alpha   90.00
_cell.angle_beta   90.00
_cell.angle_gamma   90.00
#
_symmetry.space_group_name_H-M   'P 1'
#
loop_
_entity.id
_entity.type
_entity.pdbx_description
1 polymer ?
#
loop_
_entity_poly.entity_id
_entity_poly.type
_entity_poly.pdbx_seq_one_letter_code
_entity_poly.pdbx_strand_id
1 'polypeptide(L)'
;MKNVNIVCTSKPGDGLLHYSYEHCCFLNDLGINTKLIIVKNKKHTDQDYIDAINECYTKFENVIFDDYMPKSDDITLIMGRSMLTLAYLDYNSYTEEQKLTLHSLFGGKLISVYSENHVKEYPIALNHFNFTPEKVVDLCDHEVYVNGVGKQFEKIINFSIYKPVVDDIKVKHLFLGTNRTYYREVERHIKDYPDHGILAYKDKYINEKRNHLFVPVKNLLGIFDTYVYTKPNFDPAPRIIQECKWLGKEVIYLRDKSIKDGGPIYWERPAKCLTEQKDKIENLLRWIEKL
;
A
#
# COMPACT_ATOMS: atom_id res chain seq x y z
N MET A 1 12.19 -25.61 0.39
CA MET A 1 11.90 -24.23 0.79
C MET A 1 10.39 -24.06 0.76
N LYS A 2 9.78 -23.44 1.77
CA LYS A 2 8.32 -23.22 1.82
C LYS A 2 7.95 -22.18 0.78
N ASN A 3 6.78 -22.31 0.14
CA ASN A 3 6.28 -21.29 -0.73
C ASN A 3 5.61 -20.19 0.10
N VAL A 4 5.65 -18.97 -0.42
CA VAL A 4 5.01 -17.82 0.20
C VAL A 4 3.94 -17.28 -0.74
N ASN A 5 2.74 -17.10 -0.22
CA ASN A 5 1.62 -16.49 -0.94
C ASN A 5 1.32 -15.13 -0.31
N ILE A 6 1.46 -14.05 -1.06
CA ILE A 6 1.06 -12.71 -0.63
C ILE A 6 -0.35 -12.47 -1.14
N VAL A 7 -1.31 -12.20 -0.26
CA VAL A 7 -2.69 -11.98 -0.65
C VAL A 7 -2.99 -10.48 -0.77
N CYS A 8 -3.61 -10.11 -1.88
CA CYS A 8 -4.10 -8.77 -2.12
C CYS A 8 -5.61 -8.79 -2.43
N THR A 9 -6.39 -8.12 -1.60
CA THR A 9 -7.84 -7.91 -1.78
C THR A 9 -8.18 -6.43 -2.01
N SER A 10 -7.17 -5.58 -2.11
CA SER A 10 -7.33 -4.15 -2.41
C SER A 10 -7.62 -3.93 -3.89
N LYS A 11 -8.10 -2.74 -4.22
CA LYS A 11 -8.39 -2.35 -5.61
C LYS A 11 -7.13 -1.94 -6.38
N PRO A 12 -7.21 -1.93 -7.73
CA PRO A 12 -6.13 -1.42 -8.58
C PRO A 12 -5.73 0.00 -8.18
N GLY A 13 -4.43 0.30 -8.22
CA GLY A 13 -3.88 1.60 -7.85
C GLY A 13 -3.89 1.93 -6.35
N ASP A 14 -4.30 1.00 -5.49
CA ASP A 14 -4.17 1.14 -4.04
C ASP A 14 -2.71 0.91 -3.60
N GLY A 15 -2.24 1.70 -2.64
CA GLY A 15 -0.90 1.55 -2.08
C GLY A 15 -0.60 0.16 -1.53
N LEU A 16 -1.62 -0.58 -1.09
CA LEU A 16 -1.48 -1.96 -0.61
C LEU A 16 -1.23 -2.96 -1.74
N LEU A 17 -1.80 -2.75 -2.94
CA LEU A 17 -1.46 -3.55 -4.12
C LEU A 17 0.02 -3.40 -4.46
N HIS A 18 0.48 -2.16 -4.58
CA HIS A 18 1.88 -1.86 -4.88
C HIS A 18 2.83 -2.44 -3.82
N TYR A 19 2.47 -2.27 -2.56
CA TYR A 19 3.24 -2.81 -1.45
C TYR A 19 3.33 -4.34 -1.48
N SER A 20 2.21 -5.02 -1.75
CA SER A 20 2.16 -6.47 -1.89
C SER A 20 3.00 -6.96 -3.08
N TYR A 21 2.90 -6.29 -4.21
CA TYR A 21 3.67 -6.62 -5.41
C TYR A 21 5.18 -6.46 -5.20
N GLU A 22 5.59 -5.35 -4.61
CA GLU A 22 7.01 -5.10 -4.32
C GLU A 22 7.61 -6.16 -3.39
N HIS A 23 6.86 -6.59 -2.36
CA HIS A 23 7.32 -7.66 -1.48
C HIS A 23 7.39 -9.01 -2.19
N CYS A 24 6.45 -9.28 -3.10
CA CYS A 24 6.51 -10.47 -3.94
C CYS A 24 7.80 -10.49 -4.76
N CYS A 25 8.14 -9.39 -5.41
CA CYS A 25 9.39 -9.27 -6.17
C CYS A 25 10.62 -9.42 -5.27
N PHE A 26 10.64 -8.75 -4.11
CA PHE A 26 11.75 -8.86 -3.16
C PHE A 26 12.04 -10.29 -2.73
N LEU A 27 11.01 -11.02 -2.31
CA LEU A 27 11.17 -12.37 -1.83
C LEU A 27 11.65 -13.31 -2.94
N ASN A 28 11.16 -13.12 -4.18
CA ASN A 28 11.64 -13.87 -5.33
C ASN A 28 13.11 -13.54 -5.66
N ASP A 29 13.51 -12.28 -5.61
CA ASP A 29 14.91 -11.86 -5.82
C ASP A 29 15.88 -12.48 -4.78
N LEU A 30 15.35 -12.83 -3.60
CA LEU A 30 16.07 -13.54 -2.54
C LEU A 30 15.98 -15.08 -2.64
N GLY A 31 15.38 -15.60 -3.72
CA GLY A 31 15.28 -17.03 -3.99
C GLY A 31 14.13 -17.73 -3.28
N ILE A 32 13.18 -16.98 -2.68
CA ILE A 32 11.97 -17.55 -2.08
C ILE A 32 10.87 -17.57 -3.13
N ASN A 33 10.35 -18.75 -3.42
CA ASN A 33 9.24 -18.91 -4.35
C ASN A 33 7.98 -18.22 -3.79
N THR A 34 7.72 -17.02 -4.25
CA THR A 34 6.64 -16.16 -3.78
C THR A 34 5.68 -15.84 -4.91
N LYS A 35 4.38 -15.88 -4.61
CA LYS A 35 3.30 -15.49 -5.53
C LYS A 35 2.45 -14.41 -4.92
N LEU A 36 2.05 -13.44 -5.73
CA LEU A 36 1.01 -12.47 -5.40
C LEU A 36 -0.34 -13.02 -5.87
N ILE A 37 -1.22 -13.31 -4.92
CA ILE A 37 -2.56 -13.79 -5.18
C ILE A 37 -3.53 -12.61 -5.06
N ILE A 38 -4.08 -12.18 -6.17
CA ILE A 38 -5.06 -11.10 -6.23
C ILE A 38 -6.46 -11.71 -6.27
N VAL A 39 -7.24 -11.50 -5.21
CA VAL A 39 -8.65 -11.89 -5.18
C VAL A 39 -9.50 -10.65 -5.44
N LYS A 40 -10.00 -10.55 -6.66
CA LYS A 40 -10.72 -9.37 -7.16
C LYS A 40 -12.13 -9.29 -6.63
N ASN A 41 -12.59 -8.09 -6.33
CA ASN A 41 -14.02 -7.88 -6.24
C ASN A 41 -14.64 -7.66 -7.63
N LYS A 42 -15.95 -7.86 -7.77
CA LYS A 42 -16.70 -7.85 -9.06
C LYS A 42 -16.59 -6.53 -9.86
N LYS A 43 -16.03 -5.48 -9.30
CA LYS A 43 -15.94 -4.16 -9.95
C LYS A 43 -14.71 -4.01 -10.83
N HIS A 44 -13.76 -4.94 -10.73
CA HIS A 44 -12.46 -4.84 -11.38
C HIS A 44 -12.13 -6.10 -12.17
N THR A 45 -11.45 -5.91 -13.28
CA THR A 45 -10.95 -6.97 -14.16
C THR A 45 -9.48 -7.26 -13.86
N ASP A 46 -8.96 -8.38 -14.36
CA ASP A 46 -7.51 -8.68 -14.28
C ASP A 46 -6.71 -7.57 -14.94
N GLN A 47 -7.21 -7.05 -16.07
CA GLN A 47 -6.54 -6.00 -16.82
C GLN A 47 -6.35 -4.72 -16.01
N ASP A 48 -7.31 -4.35 -15.15
CA ASP A 48 -7.17 -3.18 -14.28
C ASP A 48 -5.97 -3.30 -13.33
N TYR A 49 -5.71 -4.49 -12.79
CA TYR A 49 -4.55 -4.76 -11.93
C TYR A 49 -3.25 -4.87 -12.72
N ILE A 50 -3.29 -5.53 -13.88
CA ILE A 50 -2.15 -5.61 -14.79
C ILE A 50 -1.71 -4.21 -15.21
N ASP A 51 -2.65 -3.35 -15.57
CA ASP A 51 -2.37 -1.97 -15.97
C ASP A 51 -1.78 -1.17 -14.81
N ALA A 52 -2.37 -1.29 -13.61
CA ALA A 52 -1.87 -0.60 -12.42
C ALA A 52 -0.44 -1.00 -12.04
N ILE A 53 -0.10 -2.28 -12.15
CA ILE A 53 1.27 -2.77 -11.90
C ILE A 53 2.21 -2.33 -13.03
N ASN A 54 1.82 -2.55 -14.29
CA ASN A 54 2.62 -2.18 -15.45
C ASN A 54 2.82 -0.68 -15.61
N GLU A 55 1.97 0.14 -15.02
CA GLU A 55 2.16 1.58 -15.01
C GLU A 55 3.40 1.99 -14.22
N CYS A 56 3.62 1.35 -13.06
CA CYS A 56 4.67 1.74 -12.12
C CYS A 56 5.96 0.94 -12.27
N TYR A 57 5.89 -0.34 -12.69
CA TYR A 57 6.99 -1.27 -12.58
C TYR A 57 7.49 -1.78 -13.93
N THR A 58 8.77 -2.17 -13.97
CA THR A 58 9.44 -2.71 -15.16
C THR A 58 9.12 -4.17 -15.44
N LYS A 59 8.56 -4.87 -14.44
CA LYS A 59 8.24 -6.29 -14.51
C LYS A 59 6.76 -6.52 -14.21
N PHE A 60 6.19 -7.58 -14.76
CA PHE A 60 4.92 -8.16 -14.36
C PHE A 60 5.10 -9.67 -14.25
N GLU A 61 5.28 -10.18 -13.05
CA GLU A 61 5.59 -11.58 -12.83
C GLU A 61 5.04 -12.08 -11.48
N ASN A 62 4.86 -13.40 -11.38
CA ASN A 62 4.43 -14.06 -10.15
C ASN A 62 3.07 -13.60 -9.59
N VAL A 63 2.17 -13.14 -10.47
CA VAL A 63 0.81 -12.71 -10.14
C VAL A 63 -0.19 -13.77 -10.58
N ILE A 64 -1.12 -14.11 -9.70
CA ILE A 64 -2.24 -15.04 -9.96
C ILE A 64 -3.53 -14.36 -9.56
N PHE A 65 -4.57 -14.54 -10.36
CA PHE A 65 -5.89 -13.97 -10.12
C PHE A 65 -6.87 -15.04 -9.68
N ASP A 66 -7.65 -14.74 -8.65
CA ASP A 66 -8.82 -15.45 -8.14
C ASP A 66 -8.66 -16.94 -7.82
N ASP A 67 -8.28 -17.76 -8.80
CA ASP A 67 -8.20 -19.21 -8.67
C ASP A 67 -6.82 -19.67 -8.20
N TYR A 68 -6.71 -19.90 -6.90
CA TYR A 68 -5.49 -20.42 -6.31
C TYR A 68 -5.76 -21.27 -5.06
N MET A 69 -5.22 -22.47 -5.05
CA MET A 69 -5.25 -23.38 -3.90
C MET A 69 -3.85 -23.51 -3.31
N PRO A 70 -3.58 -22.96 -2.11
CA PRO A 70 -2.30 -23.13 -1.43
C PRO A 70 -2.07 -24.58 -1.01
N LYS A 71 -0.82 -24.99 -0.95
CA LYS A 71 -0.43 -26.26 -0.34
C LYS A 71 -0.46 -26.15 1.18
N SER A 72 -0.56 -27.29 1.88
CA SER A 72 -0.67 -27.33 3.35
C SER A 72 0.49 -26.62 4.08
N ASP A 73 1.68 -26.60 3.47
CA ASP A 73 2.88 -26.02 4.07
C ASP A 73 3.18 -24.59 3.58
N ASP A 74 2.36 -24.06 2.68
CA ASP A 74 2.52 -22.71 2.18
C ASP A 74 2.24 -21.69 3.31
N ILE A 75 2.96 -20.58 3.25
CA ILE A 75 2.79 -19.46 4.18
C ILE A 75 2.04 -18.36 3.47
N THR A 76 0.99 -17.84 4.10
CA THR A 76 0.25 -16.68 3.59
C THR A 76 0.72 -15.42 4.30
N LEU A 77 1.14 -14.42 3.54
CA LEU A 77 1.44 -13.07 4.01
C LEU A 77 0.31 -12.13 3.63
N ILE A 78 -0.12 -11.31 4.59
CA ILE A 78 -0.95 -10.13 4.32
C ILE A 78 -0.14 -8.87 4.64
N MET A 79 -0.12 -7.92 3.70
CA MET A 79 0.66 -6.69 3.83
C MET A 79 -0.08 -5.60 4.63
N GLY A 80 -1.06 -6.00 5.40
CA GLY A 80 -1.84 -5.17 6.31
C GLY A 80 -3.12 -5.89 6.73
N ARG A 81 -3.57 -5.64 7.95
CA ARG A 81 -4.83 -6.20 8.49
C ARG A 81 -6.04 -5.80 7.65
N SER A 82 -5.95 -4.64 7.00
CA SER A 82 -6.97 -4.17 6.06
C SER A 82 -7.24 -5.14 4.92
N MET A 83 -6.28 -5.96 4.51
CA MET A 83 -6.51 -6.98 3.47
C MET A 83 -7.55 -8.00 3.90
N LEU A 84 -7.44 -8.52 5.12
CA LEU A 84 -8.41 -9.45 5.68
C LEU A 84 -9.76 -8.78 5.91
N THR A 85 -9.75 -7.55 6.40
CA THR A 85 -10.97 -6.77 6.65
C THR A 85 -11.71 -6.44 5.36
N LEU A 86 -11.01 -6.05 4.31
CA LEU A 86 -11.60 -5.80 2.98
C LEU A 86 -12.22 -7.08 2.42
N ALA A 87 -11.53 -8.22 2.53
CA ALA A 87 -12.07 -9.51 2.12
C ALA A 87 -13.38 -9.84 2.87
N TYR A 88 -13.46 -9.55 4.15
CA TYR A 88 -14.67 -9.72 4.95
C TYR A 88 -15.80 -8.76 4.53
N LEU A 89 -15.51 -7.47 4.40
CA LEU A 89 -16.50 -6.44 4.06
C LEU A 89 -17.09 -6.66 2.66
N ASP A 90 -16.27 -7.10 1.72
CA ASP A 90 -16.67 -7.37 0.34
C ASP A 90 -17.10 -8.84 0.12
N TYR A 91 -17.19 -9.67 1.18
CA TYR A 91 -17.37 -11.12 1.09
C TYR A 91 -18.55 -11.55 0.21
N ASN A 92 -19.68 -10.87 0.34
CA ASN A 92 -20.87 -11.14 -0.46
C ASN A 92 -20.73 -10.75 -1.94
N SER A 93 -19.69 -10.01 -2.30
CA SER A 93 -19.40 -9.64 -3.69
C SER A 93 -18.55 -10.66 -4.43
N TYR A 94 -17.92 -11.59 -3.72
CA TYR A 94 -17.07 -12.64 -4.30
C TYR A 94 -17.91 -13.80 -4.85
N THR A 95 -17.38 -14.48 -5.87
CA THR A 95 -17.90 -15.75 -6.35
C THR A 95 -17.62 -16.85 -5.32
N GLU A 96 -18.29 -18.01 -5.42
CA GLU A 96 -18.02 -19.13 -4.52
C GLU A 96 -16.56 -19.64 -4.64
N GLU A 97 -15.98 -19.62 -5.82
CA GLU A 97 -14.60 -19.97 -6.08
C GLU A 97 -13.62 -19.00 -5.39
N GLN A 98 -13.85 -17.69 -5.52
CA GLN A 98 -13.07 -16.67 -4.80
C GLN A 98 -13.19 -16.81 -3.29
N LYS A 99 -14.37 -17.13 -2.77
CA LYS A 99 -14.57 -17.41 -1.33
C LYS A 99 -13.78 -18.61 -0.87
N LEU A 100 -13.78 -19.71 -1.65
CA LEU A 100 -12.97 -20.89 -1.36
C LEU A 100 -11.47 -20.56 -1.35
N THR A 101 -11.00 -19.78 -2.33
CA THR A 101 -9.62 -19.29 -2.38
C THR A 101 -9.26 -18.50 -1.12
N LEU A 102 -10.11 -17.54 -0.72
CA LEU A 102 -9.89 -16.73 0.50
C LEU A 102 -9.83 -17.59 1.76
N HIS A 103 -10.77 -18.53 1.94
CA HIS A 103 -10.77 -19.43 3.09
C HIS A 103 -9.54 -20.33 3.11
N SER A 104 -9.10 -20.83 1.96
CA SER A 104 -7.91 -21.67 1.86
C SER A 104 -6.63 -20.90 2.19
N LEU A 105 -6.51 -19.67 1.69
CA LEU A 105 -5.36 -18.80 1.95
C LEU A 105 -5.31 -18.36 3.41
N PHE A 106 -6.42 -17.90 3.94
CA PHE A 106 -6.49 -17.39 5.30
C PHE A 106 -6.58 -18.50 6.35
N GLY A 107 -6.99 -19.72 6.00
CA GLY A 107 -7.05 -20.90 6.90
C GLY A 107 -5.69 -21.55 7.20
N GLY A 108 -4.63 -21.17 6.46
CA GLY A 108 -3.28 -21.68 6.61
C GLY A 108 -2.43 -20.93 7.65
N LYS A 109 -1.11 -20.98 7.47
CA LYS A 109 -0.17 -20.17 8.25
C LYS A 109 -0.21 -18.73 7.75
N LEU A 110 -0.84 -17.84 8.50
CA LEU A 110 -1.01 -16.45 8.15
C LEU A 110 -0.05 -15.56 8.93
N ILE A 111 0.58 -14.64 8.23
CA ILE A 111 1.46 -13.61 8.80
C ILE A 111 0.98 -12.24 8.35
N SER A 112 0.75 -11.35 9.29
CA SER A 112 0.52 -9.92 9.01
C SER A 112 1.83 -9.17 9.10
N VAL A 113 2.27 -8.61 7.99
CA VAL A 113 3.53 -7.86 7.92
C VAL A 113 3.37 -6.42 8.41
N TYR A 114 2.16 -5.91 8.39
CA TYR A 114 1.84 -4.53 8.70
C TYR A 114 0.61 -4.44 9.59
N SER A 115 0.78 -3.92 10.80
CA SER A 115 -0.30 -3.83 11.77
C SER A 115 -1.01 -2.47 11.70
N GLU A 116 -2.28 -2.47 11.28
CA GLU A 116 -3.17 -1.32 11.35
C GLU A 116 -4.11 -1.50 12.55
N ASN A 117 -3.73 -0.99 13.72
CA ASN A 117 -4.49 -1.20 14.98
C ASN A 117 -5.89 -0.58 15.03
N HIS A 118 -6.24 0.26 14.05
CA HIS A 118 -7.50 0.99 14.03
C HIS A 118 -8.60 0.30 13.20
N VAL A 119 -8.35 -0.88 12.68
CA VAL A 119 -9.34 -1.60 11.88
C VAL A 119 -10.29 -2.34 12.81
N LYS A 120 -11.43 -1.74 13.11
CA LYS A 120 -12.44 -2.26 14.07
C LYS A 120 -13.00 -3.63 13.68
N GLU A 121 -13.12 -3.87 12.39
CA GLU A 121 -13.68 -5.09 11.81
C GLU A 121 -12.69 -6.26 11.80
N TYR A 122 -11.43 -6.02 12.13
CA TYR A 122 -10.39 -7.05 12.06
C TYR A 122 -10.69 -8.30 12.93
N PRO A 123 -11.10 -8.16 14.20
CA PRO A 123 -11.47 -9.32 15.01
C PRO A 123 -12.65 -10.10 14.44
N ILE A 124 -13.62 -9.41 13.83
CA ILE A 124 -14.76 -10.03 13.18
C ILE A 124 -14.33 -10.80 11.95
N ALA A 125 -13.44 -10.20 11.14
CA ALA A 125 -12.88 -10.82 9.95
C ALA A 125 -12.06 -12.08 10.29
N LEU A 126 -11.24 -12.03 11.35
CA LEU A 126 -10.52 -13.19 11.86
C LEU A 126 -11.47 -14.35 12.18
N ASN A 127 -12.52 -14.05 12.92
CA ASN A 127 -13.51 -15.06 13.31
C ASN A 127 -14.27 -15.63 12.10
N HIS A 128 -14.63 -14.77 11.14
CA HIS A 128 -15.32 -15.16 9.92
C HIS A 128 -14.54 -16.17 9.08
N PHE A 129 -13.22 -15.99 9.00
CA PHE A 129 -12.33 -16.91 8.27
C PHE A 129 -11.79 -18.05 9.13
N ASN A 130 -12.35 -18.29 10.32
CA ASN A 130 -11.92 -19.32 11.28
C ASN A 130 -10.45 -19.22 11.70
N PHE A 131 -9.95 -17.99 11.84
CA PHE A 131 -8.62 -17.79 12.39
C PHE A 131 -8.63 -17.83 13.91
N THR A 132 -7.65 -18.55 14.43
CA THR A 132 -7.27 -18.42 15.83
C THR A 132 -6.09 -17.46 15.97
N PRO A 133 -5.95 -16.73 17.08
CA PRO A 133 -4.81 -15.82 17.30
C PRO A 133 -3.44 -16.49 17.13
N GLU A 134 -3.35 -17.78 17.40
CA GLU A 134 -2.09 -18.54 17.28
C GLU A 134 -1.63 -18.72 15.82
N LYS A 135 -2.54 -18.55 14.86
CA LYS A 135 -2.22 -18.62 13.42
C LYS A 135 -1.82 -17.28 12.83
N VAL A 136 -2.03 -16.20 13.59
CA VAL A 136 -1.73 -14.83 13.16
C VAL A 136 -0.49 -14.37 13.90
N VAL A 137 0.57 -14.12 13.15
CA VAL A 137 1.78 -13.57 13.72
C VAL A 137 2.05 -12.22 13.08
N ASP A 138 2.03 -11.19 13.90
CA ASP A 138 2.36 -9.85 13.49
C ASP A 138 3.89 -9.68 13.52
N LEU A 139 4.46 -9.36 12.37
CA LEU A 139 5.88 -8.97 12.28
C LEU A 139 6.11 -7.53 12.71
N CYS A 140 5.06 -6.81 13.00
CA CYS A 140 5.09 -5.43 13.43
C CYS A 140 4.92 -5.35 14.94
N ASP A 141 5.81 -4.61 15.56
CA ASP A 141 5.75 -4.34 17.00
C ASP A 141 4.52 -3.45 17.27
N HIS A 142 3.52 -4.00 17.97
CA HIS A 142 2.26 -3.33 18.27
C HIS A 142 2.40 -2.04 19.09
N GLU A 143 3.48 -1.88 19.83
CA GLU A 143 3.69 -0.70 20.65
C GLU A 143 3.82 0.60 19.85
N VAL A 144 4.10 0.50 18.56
CA VAL A 144 4.27 1.65 17.67
C VAL A 144 2.99 2.50 17.53
N TYR A 145 1.82 1.89 17.70
CA TYR A 145 0.55 2.56 17.39
C TYR A 145 -0.21 3.04 18.61
N VAL A 146 0.06 2.52 19.78
CA VAL A 146 -0.77 2.78 20.96
C VAL A 146 -0.58 4.18 21.52
N ASN A 147 0.61 4.78 21.40
CA ASN A 147 0.94 6.05 22.06
C ASN A 147 1.56 7.13 21.15
N GLY A 148 1.67 6.92 19.85
CA GLY A 148 2.30 7.90 18.94
C GLY A 148 3.80 8.12 19.17
N VAL A 149 4.39 7.41 20.11
CA VAL A 149 5.80 7.48 20.51
C VAL A 149 6.33 6.07 20.58
N GLY A 150 6.70 5.49 19.49
CA GLY A 150 7.20 4.13 19.45
C GLY A 150 8.17 3.90 18.31
N LYS A 151 8.68 2.69 18.20
CA LYS A 151 9.52 2.26 17.08
C LYS A 151 8.74 2.48 15.79
N GLN A 152 9.25 3.34 14.91
CA GLN A 152 8.60 3.69 13.68
C GLN A 152 8.64 2.54 12.71
N PHE A 153 7.47 2.20 12.21
CA PHE A 153 7.30 1.18 11.22
C PHE A 153 7.58 1.76 9.83
N GLU A 154 8.54 1.19 9.13
CA GLU A 154 8.89 1.62 7.79
C GLU A 154 8.37 0.63 6.76
N LYS A 155 7.56 1.14 5.83
CA LYS A 155 7.24 0.39 4.61
C LYS A 155 8.52 0.17 3.81
N ILE A 156 8.70 -1.04 3.36
CA ILE A 156 9.73 -1.38 2.38
C ILE A 156 9.19 -1.01 1.00
N ILE A 157 9.89 -0.13 0.29
CA ILE A 157 9.57 0.27 -1.08
C ILE A 157 10.71 -0.21 -1.98
N ASN A 158 10.37 -0.97 -3.00
CA ASN A 158 11.37 -1.51 -3.92
C ASN A 158 11.56 -0.60 -5.12
N PHE A 159 12.34 0.44 -4.95
CA PHE A 159 12.63 1.39 -6.03
C PHE A 159 13.39 0.78 -7.22
N SER A 160 14.03 -0.39 -7.05
CA SER A 160 14.80 -1.03 -8.13
C SER A 160 13.94 -1.55 -9.29
N ILE A 161 12.67 -1.81 -9.03
CA ILE A 161 11.73 -2.32 -10.05
C ILE A 161 10.85 -1.23 -10.65
N TYR A 162 10.96 0.02 -10.19
CA TYR A 162 10.19 1.13 -10.75
C TYR A 162 10.62 1.44 -12.18
N LYS A 163 9.65 1.80 -12.99
CA LYS A 163 9.94 2.43 -14.28
C LYS A 163 10.62 3.77 -14.05
N PRO A 164 11.51 4.17 -14.95
CA PRO A 164 12.04 5.52 -14.94
C PRO A 164 10.90 6.55 -14.98
N VAL A 165 10.92 7.49 -14.05
CA VAL A 165 9.97 8.60 -14.04
C VAL A 165 10.44 9.63 -15.06
N VAL A 166 9.58 9.96 -16.01
CA VAL A 166 9.84 11.01 -17.01
C VAL A 166 9.23 12.29 -16.48
N ASP A 167 10.06 13.30 -16.26
CA ASP A 167 9.59 14.61 -15.87
C ASP A 167 8.84 15.29 -17.03
N ASP A 168 7.57 15.60 -16.79
CA ASP A 168 6.66 16.36 -17.66
C ASP A 168 5.85 17.28 -16.75
N ILE A 169 6.57 18.23 -16.12
CA ILE A 169 6.02 19.08 -15.06
C ILE A 169 4.87 19.91 -15.60
N LYS A 170 3.69 19.66 -15.06
CA LYS A 170 2.44 20.36 -15.42
C LYS A 170 1.98 21.33 -14.35
N VAL A 171 2.37 21.07 -13.11
CA VAL A 171 2.07 21.94 -11.96
C VAL A 171 3.26 22.00 -11.03
N LYS A 172 3.43 23.14 -10.38
CA LYS A 172 4.46 23.28 -9.36
C LYS A 172 4.11 22.50 -8.09
N HIS A 173 2.87 22.60 -7.64
CA HIS A 173 2.42 22.02 -6.39
C HIS A 173 1.32 20.99 -6.62
N LEU A 174 1.47 19.76 -6.10
CA LEU A 174 0.45 18.72 -6.17
C LEU A 174 -0.19 18.49 -4.81
N PHE A 175 -1.52 18.43 -4.78
CA PHE A 175 -2.34 18.03 -3.64
C PHE A 175 -3.07 16.72 -3.92
N LEU A 176 -3.34 15.93 -2.88
CA LEU A 176 -4.23 14.77 -2.96
C LEU A 176 -5.63 15.12 -2.45
N GLY A 177 -6.60 15.13 -3.36
CA GLY A 177 -8.01 15.37 -3.09
C GLY A 177 -8.89 14.14 -3.37
N THR A 178 -8.41 12.94 -3.02
CA THR A 178 -8.97 11.66 -3.46
C THR A 178 -10.34 11.30 -2.88
N ASN A 179 -10.76 11.97 -1.82
CA ASN A 179 -12.10 11.86 -1.24
C ASN A 179 -12.57 13.22 -0.71
N ARG A 180 -13.85 13.29 -0.29
CA ARG A 180 -14.47 14.54 0.19
C ARG A 180 -13.73 15.16 1.38
N THR A 181 -13.23 14.35 2.29
CA THR A 181 -12.52 14.84 3.48
C THR A 181 -11.16 15.42 3.10
N TYR A 182 -10.40 14.72 2.26
CA TYR A 182 -9.11 15.19 1.75
C TYR A 182 -9.28 16.45 0.91
N TYR A 183 -10.29 16.47 0.05
CA TYR A 183 -10.60 17.62 -0.78
C TYR A 183 -10.89 18.89 0.05
N ARG A 184 -11.65 18.77 1.14
CA ARG A 184 -11.91 19.90 2.06
C ARG A 184 -10.65 20.42 2.73
N GLU A 185 -9.70 19.58 3.06
CA GLU A 185 -8.41 20.03 3.58
C GLU A 185 -7.62 20.78 2.51
N VAL A 186 -7.61 20.26 1.30
CA VAL A 186 -6.98 20.95 0.16
C VAL A 186 -7.59 22.34 -0.05
N GLU A 187 -8.92 22.47 -0.04
CA GLU A 187 -9.61 23.76 -0.23
C GLU A 187 -9.19 24.86 0.77
N ARG A 188 -8.71 24.48 1.94
CA ARG A 188 -8.24 25.45 2.96
C ARG A 188 -6.91 26.09 2.59
N HIS A 189 -6.11 25.40 1.78
CA HIS A 189 -4.72 25.75 1.51
C HIS A 189 -4.45 26.20 0.07
N ILE A 190 -5.24 25.74 -0.92
CA ILE A 190 -4.93 25.95 -2.34
C ILE A 190 -4.77 27.42 -2.76
N LYS A 191 -5.42 28.34 -2.05
CA LYS A 191 -5.30 29.79 -2.34
C LYS A 191 -3.87 30.32 -2.19
N ASP A 192 -3.07 29.68 -1.36
CA ASP A 192 -1.68 30.04 -1.08
C ASP A 192 -0.71 29.44 -2.13
N TYR A 193 -1.24 28.59 -3.03
CA TYR A 193 -0.49 27.86 -4.06
C TYR A 193 -1.11 28.08 -5.44
N PRO A 194 -0.87 29.23 -6.10
CA PRO A 194 -1.55 29.60 -7.35
C PRO A 194 -1.27 28.61 -8.50
N ASP A 195 -0.08 28.01 -8.54
CA ASP A 195 0.28 26.96 -9.50
C ASP A 195 0.16 25.58 -8.85
N HIS A 196 -1.08 25.10 -8.75
CA HIS A 196 -1.39 23.81 -8.12
C HIS A 196 -2.20 22.89 -9.01
N GLY A 197 -2.04 21.60 -8.76
CA GLY A 197 -2.91 20.53 -9.26
C GLY A 197 -3.48 19.73 -8.11
N ILE A 198 -4.67 19.18 -8.31
CA ILE A 198 -5.32 18.31 -7.34
C ILE A 198 -5.54 16.95 -7.99
N LEU A 199 -4.93 15.90 -7.42
CA LEU A 199 -5.26 14.54 -7.80
C LEU A 199 -6.61 14.16 -7.20
N ALA A 200 -7.62 13.99 -8.06
CA ALA A 200 -8.94 13.55 -7.68
C ALA A 200 -9.32 12.28 -8.45
N TYR A 201 -9.82 11.27 -7.75
CA TYR A 201 -10.23 10.00 -8.39
C TYR A 201 -11.68 10.00 -8.90
N LYS A 202 -12.47 11.06 -8.64
CA LYS A 202 -13.88 11.12 -9.03
C LYS A 202 -14.25 12.47 -9.59
N ASP A 203 -14.80 12.47 -10.78
CA ASP A 203 -15.26 13.67 -11.51
C ASP A 203 -16.21 14.55 -10.71
N LYS A 204 -17.06 13.95 -9.86
CA LYS A 204 -18.04 14.69 -9.05
C LYS A 204 -17.44 15.70 -8.06
N TYR A 205 -16.14 15.64 -7.81
CA TYR A 205 -15.42 16.60 -6.96
C TYR A 205 -14.69 17.67 -7.79
N ILE A 206 -14.69 17.52 -9.09
CA ILE A 206 -14.06 18.46 -10.03
C ILE A 206 -15.06 19.60 -10.26
N ASN A 207 -14.71 20.76 -9.81
CA ASN A 207 -15.41 21.97 -10.17
C ASN A 207 -14.60 22.67 -11.28
N GLU A 208 -15.15 22.76 -12.49
CA GLU A 208 -14.51 23.32 -13.68
C GLU A 208 -13.98 24.75 -13.51
N LYS A 209 -14.51 25.47 -12.52
CA LYS A 209 -14.06 26.83 -12.18
C LYS A 209 -12.77 26.88 -11.35
N ARG A 210 -12.26 25.74 -10.91
CA ARG A 210 -11.04 25.66 -10.11
C ARG A 210 -10.04 24.85 -10.92
N ASN A 211 -8.80 25.29 -11.05
CA ASN A 211 -7.70 24.62 -11.77
C ASN A 211 -7.44 23.19 -11.27
N HIS A 212 -8.41 22.31 -11.40
CA HIS A 212 -8.29 20.92 -11.05
C HIS A 212 -7.64 20.20 -12.21
N LEU A 213 -6.41 19.78 -12.03
CA LEU A 213 -5.82 18.80 -12.89
C LEU A 213 -6.42 17.46 -12.54
N PHE A 214 -7.28 16.97 -13.41
CA PHE A 214 -7.50 15.55 -13.50
C PHE A 214 -6.23 14.92 -14.04
N VAL A 215 -5.43 14.39 -13.15
CA VAL A 215 -4.23 13.69 -13.54
C VAL A 215 -4.56 12.21 -13.54
N PRO A 216 -4.59 11.55 -14.69
CA PRO A 216 -4.51 10.11 -14.70
C PRO A 216 -3.28 9.72 -13.88
N VAL A 217 -3.37 8.69 -13.07
CA VAL A 217 -2.30 8.22 -12.17
C VAL A 217 -1.00 7.94 -12.94
N LYS A 218 -1.11 7.72 -14.24
CA LYS A 218 -0.01 7.47 -15.17
C LYS A 218 1.03 8.59 -15.11
N ASN A 219 2.22 8.22 -14.69
CA ASN A 219 3.36 9.13 -14.51
C ASN A 219 3.13 10.24 -13.46
N LEU A 220 2.29 9.97 -12.45
CA LEU A 220 1.98 10.95 -11.40
C LEU A 220 3.22 11.63 -10.84
N LEU A 221 4.25 10.86 -10.56
CA LEU A 221 5.49 11.37 -9.95
C LEU A 221 6.29 12.30 -10.88
N GLY A 222 6.03 12.26 -12.19
CA GLY A 222 6.72 13.10 -13.17
C GLY A 222 6.07 14.45 -13.46
N ILE A 223 4.87 14.72 -12.95
CA ILE A 223 4.08 15.89 -13.39
C ILE A 223 4.13 17.09 -12.45
N PHE A 224 4.78 17.00 -11.31
CA PHE A 224 4.88 18.06 -10.30
C PHE A 224 6.29 18.20 -9.74
N ASP A 225 6.61 19.36 -9.18
CA ASP A 225 7.87 19.61 -8.49
C ASP A 225 7.76 19.35 -6.99
N THR A 226 6.71 19.86 -6.38
CA THR A 226 6.51 19.84 -4.92
C THR A 226 5.21 19.15 -4.56
N TYR A 227 5.28 18.20 -3.62
CA TYR A 227 4.10 17.58 -3.05
C TYR A 227 3.66 18.32 -1.78
N VAL A 228 2.41 18.80 -1.75
CA VAL A 228 1.84 19.48 -0.58
C VAL A 228 0.98 18.49 0.21
N TYR A 229 1.49 18.08 1.36
CA TYR A 229 0.87 17.06 2.19
C TYR A 229 -0.16 17.66 3.14
N THR A 230 -1.44 17.36 2.91
CA THR A 230 -2.59 17.87 3.67
C THR A 230 -3.50 16.74 4.21
N LYS A 231 -3.02 15.49 4.27
CA LYS A 231 -3.84 14.36 4.68
C LYS A 231 -4.43 14.59 6.09
N PRO A 232 -5.76 14.54 6.27
CA PRO A 232 -6.40 14.93 7.55
C PRO A 232 -6.18 13.89 8.66
N ASN A 233 -6.02 12.63 8.32
CA ASN A 233 -5.79 11.55 9.26
C ASN A 233 -4.33 11.17 9.34
N PHE A 234 -3.87 10.74 10.50
CA PHE A 234 -2.51 10.25 10.67
C PHE A 234 -2.24 9.05 9.73
N ASP A 235 -1.12 9.11 9.01
CA ASP A 235 -0.62 8.02 8.20
C ASP A 235 0.74 7.59 8.75
N PRO A 236 0.85 6.39 9.30
CA PRO A 236 2.11 5.93 9.89
C PRO A 236 3.19 5.65 8.84
N ALA A 237 2.80 5.49 7.57
CA ALA A 237 3.73 5.13 6.51
C ALA A 237 3.33 5.69 5.15
N PRO A 238 3.35 7.03 4.98
CA PRO A 238 2.91 7.70 3.76
C PRO A 238 3.90 7.46 2.62
N ARG A 239 3.56 6.52 1.75
CA ARG A 239 4.40 6.05 0.64
C ARG A 239 4.89 7.19 -0.26
N ILE A 240 4.01 8.09 -0.64
CA ILE A 240 4.32 9.19 -1.55
C ILE A 240 5.46 10.10 -1.05
N ILE A 241 5.64 10.23 0.28
CA ILE A 241 6.76 10.99 0.84
C ILE A 241 8.10 10.34 0.49
N GLN A 242 8.19 9.01 0.58
CA GLN A 242 9.39 8.28 0.22
C GLN A 242 9.66 8.32 -1.29
N GLU A 243 8.61 8.24 -2.09
CA GLU A 243 8.69 8.35 -3.55
C GLU A 243 9.18 9.74 -3.97
N CYS A 244 8.66 10.80 -3.37
CA CYS A 244 9.13 12.17 -3.60
C CYS A 244 10.61 12.32 -3.23
N LYS A 245 11.02 11.83 -2.08
CA LYS A 245 12.42 11.87 -1.64
C LYS A 245 13.35 11.10 -2.56
N TRP A 246 12.92 9.93 -3.02
CA TRP A 246 13.70 9.13 -3.98
C TRP A 246 13.97 9.89 -5.27
N LEU A 247 12.98 10.68 -5.73
CA LEU A 247 13.09 11.51 -6.93
C LEU A 247 13.69 12.90 -6.68
N GLY A 248 14.09 13.22 -5.44
CA GLY A 248 14.60 14.54 -5.09
C GLY A 248 13.57 15.66 -5.09
N LYS A 249 12.26 15.31 -5.04
CA LYS A 249 11.17 16.28 -5.02
C LYS A 249 10.92 16.82 -3.62
N GLU A 250 10.52 18.09 -3.53
CA GLU A 250 10.15 18.72 -2.27
C GLU A 250 8.83 18.19 -1.71
N VAL A 251 8.73 18.11 -0.38
CA VAL A 251 7.48 17.80 0.32
C VAL A 251 7.20 18.90 1.36
N ILE A 252 6.09 19.62 1.19
CA ILE A 252 5.60 20.61 2.14
C ILE A 252 4.56 19.95 3.05
N TYR A 253 4.75 20.05 4.36
CA TYR A 253 3.84 19.48 5.35
C TYR A 253 3.00 20.57 6.01
N LEU A 254 1.69 20.59 5.73
CA LEU A 254 0.76 21.64 6.20
C LEU A 254 -0.10 21.24 7.40
N ARG A 255 0.16 20.10 8.01
CA ARG A 255 -0.62 19.67 9.18
C ARG A 255 -0.03 20.26 10.46
N ASP A 256 -0.91 20.87 11.25
CA ASP A 256 -0.56 21.31 12.60
C ASP A 256 -0.61 20.11 13.57
N LYS A 257 0.48 19.35 13.61
CA LYS A 257 0.63 18.21 14.53
C LYS A 257 2.04 18.15 15.05
N SER A 258 2.18 17.84 16.33
CA SER A 258 3.46 17.65 17.01
C SER A 258 4.27 16.46 16.42
N ILE A 259 3.59 15.50 15.82
CA ILE A 259 4.21 14.35 15.16
C ILE A 259 3.78 14.33 13.70
N LYS A 260 4.74 14.42 12.79
CA LYS A 260 4.52 14.29 11.36
C LYS A 260 4.19 12.84 10.99
N ASP A 261 3.33 12.64 10.02
CA ASP A 261 2.98 11.33 9.49
C ASP A 261 4.23 10.58 9.04
N GLY A 262 4.32 9.30 9.38
CA GLY A 262 5.52 8.50 9.16
C GLY A 262 6.65 8.78 10.14
N GLY A 263 6.50 9.79 11.02
CA GLY A 263 7.49 10.18 12.01
C GLY A 263 8.83 10.67 11.44
N PRO A 264 9.85 10.90 12.27
CA PRO A 264 11.14 11.45 11.84
C PRO A 264 11.80 10.68 10.70
N ILE A 265 11.65 9.37 10.67
CA ILE A 265 12.28 8.52 9.67
C ILE A 265 11.88 8.87 8.24
N TYR A 266 10.61 9.25 8.03
CA TYR A 266 10.12 9.65 6.71
C TYR A 266 10.56 11.06 6.30
N TRP A 267 10.86 11.92 7.27
CA TRP A 267 11.16 13.33 7.04
C TRP A 267 12.65 13.64 7.09
N GLU A 268 13.39 12.96 7.97
CA GLU A 268 14.79 13.28 8.26
C GLU A 268 15.77 12.42 7.47
N ARG A 269 15.36 11.20 7.06
CA ARG A 269 16.22 10.28 6.32
C ARG A 269 16.00 10.38 4.82
N PRO A 270 17.04 10.13 4.00
CA PRO A 270 16.87 9.95 2.57
C PRO A 270 15.94 8.77 2.26
N ALA A 271 15.45 8.69 1.03
CA ALA A 271 14.69 7.53 0.56
C ALA A 271 15.50 6.25 0.73
N LYS A 272 14.85 5.21 1.24
CA LYS A 272 15.52 3.94 1.48
C LYS A 272 15.75 3.19 0.18
N CYS A 273 16.94 2.69 0.03
CA CYS A 273 17.30 1.76 -1.04
C CYS A 273 17.20 0.30 -0.56
N LEU A 274 17.29 -0.62 -1.49
CA LEU A 274 17.21 -2.07 -1.25
C LEU A 274 18.26 -2.55 -0.24
N THR A 275 19.45 -1.98 -0.28
CA THR A 275 20.57 -2.33 0.62
C THR A 275 20.29 -1.94 2.06
N GLU A 276 19.64 -0.81 2.31
CA GLU A 276 19.30 -0.37 3.66
C GLU A 276 18.15 -1.19 4.28
N GLN A 277 17.37 -1.85 3.44
CA GLN A 277 16.23 -2.67 3.85
C GLN A 277 16.57 -4.15 4.00
N LYS A 278 17.79 -4.53 3.61
CA LYS A 278 18.24 -5.93 3.61
C LYS A 278 18.05 -6.61 4.97
N ASP A 279 18.42 -5.95 6.05
CA ASP A 279 18.32 -6.52 7.40
C ASP A 279 16.85 -6.81 7.79
N LYS A 280 15.92 -5.96 7.35
CA LYS A 280 14.48 -6.17 7.62
C LYS A 280 13.95 -7.36 6.86
N ILE A 281 14.37 -7.51 5.62
CA ILE A 281 14.00 -8.62 4.77
C ILE A 281 14.62 -9.92 5.31
N GLU A 282 15.88 -9.91 5.73
CA GLU A 282 16.52 -11.06 6.36
C GLU A 282 15.82 -11.46 7.66
N ASN A 283 15.36 -10.51 8.45
CA ASN A 283 14.57 -10.82 9.65
C ASN A 283 13.22 -11.46 9.31
N LEU A 284 12.54 -10.97 8.28
CA LEU A 284 11.32 -11.59 7.75
C LEU A 284 11.58 -13.02 7.30
N LEU A 285 12.68 -13.24 6.55
CA LEU A 285 13.09 -14.56 6.08
C LEU A 285 13.37 -15.54 7.21
N ARG A 286 14.21 -15.15 8.17
CA ARG A 286 14.52 -15.98 9.36
C ARG A 286 13.26 -16.35 10.13
N TRP A 287 12.28 -15.52 10.09
CA TRP A 287 11.01 -15.73 10.72
C TRP A 287 10.14 -16.73 9.94
N ILE A 288 10.03 -16.56 8.62
CA ILE A 288 9.38 -17.49 7.71
C ILE A 288 10.00 -18.90 7.81
N GLU A 289 11.32 -18.99 7.93
CA GLU A 289 12.02 -20.27 8.08
C GLU A 289 11.71 -21.01 9.38
N LYS A 290 11.40 -20.28 10.45
CA LYS A 290 11.06 -20.86 11.76
C LYS A 290 9.61 -21.34 11.86
N LEU A 291 8.73 -20.93 10.97
CA LEU A 291 7.35 -21.35 10.88
C LEU A 291 7.23 -22.71 10.18
#